data_e9a0c70872f3574cd2d3d1c75e0d5589
#
_entry.id   e9a0c70872f3574cd2d3d1c75e0d5589
#
_cell.length_a   1.000
_cell.length_b   1.000
_cell.length_c   1.000
_cell.angle_alpha   90.00
_cell.angle_beta   90.00
_cell.angle_gamma   90.00
#
_symmetry.space_group_name_H-M   'P 1'
#
loop_
_entity.id
_entity.type
_entity.pdbx_description
1 polymer ?
#
loop_
_entity_poly.entity_id
_entity_poly.type
_entity_poly.pdbx_seq_one_letter_code
_entity_poly.pdbx_strand_id
1 'polypeptide(L)'
;PDNSDDNASYTPSVETKITNVSYDITGDNSIKVTVTSNADISSYSDFTLSSPERVVVDFAGMKFDGVGDTLSVNKAGVTSVRMGDNDERARVVVDISNLKKYNIEKTSNNTVVINVETKAAAPTPKPTVNNGNSNNNSTITADSSKLIVLDAGHGGSDSGAVGYSNGNVVLEKNLTLEITYKVKEILENAGYTVSMTRTGDTLPSLVERPTQANAENAA
;
A
#
# COMPACT_ATOMS: atom_id res chain seq x y z
N PRO A 1 44.36 5.93 -50.71
CA PRO A 1 43.91 6.34 -49.40
C PRO A 1 42.43 6.58 -49.47
N ASP A 2 41.69 5.63 -48.98
CA ASP A 2 40.24 5.65 -48.94
C ASP A 2 39.87 6.11 -47.50
N ASN A 3 39.39 7.33 -47.36
CA ASN A 3 38.85 7.88 -46.17
C ASN A 3 37.34 7.72 -46.22
N SER A 4 36.86 6.58 -45.80
CA SER A 4 35.46 6.45 -45.41
C SER A 4 35.31 6.89 -43.93
N ASP A 5 34.98 8.16 -43.75
CA ASP A 5 34.49 8.68 -42.47
C ASP A 5 33.12 8.10 -42.19
N ASP A 6 33.10 6.96 -41.51
CA ASP A 6 31.90 6.44 -40.85
C ASP A 6 31.57 7.31 -39.63
N ASN A 7 30.96 8.47 -39.91
CA ASN A 7 30.31 9.30 -38.90
C ASN A 7 28.96 8.66 -38.54
N ALA A 8 29.01 7.53 -37.82
CA ALA A 8 27.83 6.98 -37.17
C ALA A 8 27.35 8.01 -36.15
N SER A 9 26.28 8.72 -36.50
CA SER A 9 25.58 9.64 -35.60
C SER A 9 25.10 8.84 -34.38
N TYR A 10 25.84 8.94 -33.29
CA TYR A 10 25.40 8.45 -31.99
C TYR A 10 24.23 9.32 -31.51
N THR A 11 23.01 8.90 -31.75
CA THR A 11 21.83 9.42 -31.05
C THR A 11 21.78 8.77 -29.69
N PRO A 12 21.98 9.50 -28.58
CA PRO A 12 21.83 8.92 -27.26
C PRO A 12 20.40 8.39 -27.11
N SER A 13 20.25 7.12 -26.85
CA SER A 13 18.94 6.55 -26.52
C SER A 13 18.46 7.23 -25.25
N VAL A 14 17.34 7.95 -25.33
CA VAL A 14 16.71 8.55 -24.15
C VAL A 14 16.25 7.39 -23.27
N GLU A 15 16.81 7.31 -22.05
CA GLU A 15 16.42 6.31 -21.08
C GLU A 15 14.93 6.50 -20.75
N THR A 16 14.14 5.44 -20.92
CA THR A 16 12.69 5.50 -20.66
C THR A 16 12.45 5.41 -19.17
N LYS A 17 11.82 6.43 -18.61
CA LYS A 17 11.55 6.56 -17.17
C LYS A 17 10.09 6.83 -16.92
N ILE A 18 9.57 6.25 -15.83
CA ILE A 18 8.27 6.62 -15.28
C ILE A 18 8.43 7.92 -14.52
N THR A 19 7.71 8.95 -14.95
CA THR A 19 7.82 10.32 -14.42
C THR A 19 6.66 10.72 -13.54
N ASN A 20 5.55 9.95 -13.58
CA ASN A 20 4.42 10.19 -12.69
C ASN A 20 3.65 8.90 -12.42
N VAL A 21 3.23 8.75 -11.15
CA VAL A 21 2.21 7.79 -10.72
C VAL A 21 1.20 8.55 -9.89
N SER A 22 -0.07 8.45 -10.26
CA SER A 22 -1.17 9.12 -9.57
C SER A 22 -2.38 8.20 -9.47
N TYR A 23 -3.36 8.56 -8.64
CA TYR A 23 -4.61 7.82 -8.58
C TYR A 23 -5.82 8.74 -8.48
N ASP A 24 -6.95 8.24 -8.96
CA ASP A 24 -8.28 8.84 -8.80
C ASP A 24 -9.23 7.81 -8.19
N ILE A 25 -10.05 8.22 -7.25
CA ILE A 25 -11.16 7.42 -6.75
C ILE A 25 -12.30 7.53 -7.75
N THR A 26 -12.68 6.43 -8.38
CA THR A 26 -13.70 6.39 -9.43
C THR A 26 -15.06 5.90 -8.95
N GLY A 27 -15.15 5.47 -7.69
CA GLY A 27 -16.38 5.04 -7.01
C GLY A 27 -16.07 4.54 -5.60
N ASP A 28 -17.10 4.17 -4.84
CA ASP A 28 -16.96 3.72 -3.45
C ASP A 28 -16.00 2.51 -3.30
N ASN A 29 -15.94 1.66 -4.33
CA ASN A 29 -15.11 0.45 -4.36
C ASN A 29 -14.26 0.39 -5.62
N SER A 30 -13.88 1.51 -6.18
CA SER A 30 -13.07 1.54 -7.40
C SER A 30 -12.06 2.68 -7.42
N ILE A 31 -10.88 2.37 -7.95
CA ILE A 31 -9.75 3.29 -8.09
C ILE A 31 -9.14 3.11 -9.48
N LYS A 32 -8.65 4.19 -10.01
CA LYS A 32 -7.84 4.24 -11.23
C LYS A 32 -6.44 4.73 -10.85
N VAL A 33 -5.41 3.92 -11.10
CA VAL A 33 -4.01 4.33 -10.97
C VAL A 33 -3.47 4.62 -12.37
N THR A 34 -2.87 5.78 -12.55
CA THR A 34 -2.29 6.23 -13.83
C THR A 34 -0.78 6.28 -13.70
N VAL A 35 -0.09 5.58 -14.60
CA VAL A 35 1.37 5.54 -14.71
C VAL A 35 1.77 6.22 -16.01
N THR A 36 2.62 7.26 -15.94
CA THR A 36 3.06 8.04 -17.11
C THR A 36 4.58 8.04 -17.19
N SER A 37 5.09 7.92 -18.40
CA SER A 37 6.52 7.94 -18.71
C SER A 37 6.93 9.11 -19.61
N ASN A 38 8.23 9.37 -19.69
CA ASN A 38 8.82 10.37 -20.61
C ASN A 38 8.87 9.91 -22.06
N ALA A 39 8.68 8.61 -22.33
CA ALA A 39 8.71 8.01 -23.66
C ALA A 39 7.75 6.81 -23.75
N ASP A 40 7.74 6.10 -24.89
CA ASP A 40 6.85 4.96 -25.11
C ASP A 40 7.07 3.83 -24.09
N ILE A 41 5.97 3.36 -23.48
CA ILE A 41 5.96 2.14 -22.65
C ILE A 41 5.82 0.95 -23.62
N SER A 42 6.95 0.36 -23.97
CA SER A 42 6.98 -0.71 -24.97
C SER A 42 6.36 -2.03 -24.48
N SER A 43 6.53 -2.35 -23.19
CA SER A 43 5.97 -3.56 -22.59
C SER A 43 5.76 -3.41 -21.08
N TYR A 44 4.75 -4.08 -20.59
CA TYR A 44 4.51 -4.28 -19.17
C TYR A 44 3.93 -5.68 -18.97
N SER A 45 4.06 -6.20 -17.76
CA SER A 45 3.44 -7.44 -17.31
C SER A 45 2.81 -7.26 -15.96
N ASP A 46 1.80 -8.05 -15.64
CA ASP A 46 1.10 -7.98 -14.39
C ASP A 46 0.84 -9.35 -13.78
N PHE A 47 0.64 -9.35 -12.47
CA PHE A 47 0.22 -10.51 -11.70
C PHE A 47 -0.40 -10.09 -10.38
N THR A 48 -1.05 -11.02 -9.71
CA THR A 48 -1.62 -10.81 -8.38
C THR A 48 -0.89 -11.61 -7.31
N LEU A 49 -0.90 -11.09 -6.09
CA LEU A 49 -0.48 -11.79 -4.88
C LEU A 49 -1.66 -11.84 -3.92
N SER A 50 -1.81 -12.93 -3.17
CA SER A 50 -3.02 -13.21 -2.39
C SER A 50 -2.90 -13.04 -0.87
N SER A 51 -1.70 -12.79 -0.34
CA SER A 51 -1.50 -12.68 1.11
C SER A 51 -0.39 -11.68 1.45
N PRO A 52 -0.68 -10.38 1.63
CA PRO A 52 -1.95 -9.68 1.36
C PRO A 52 -2.25 -9.57 -0.14
N GLU A 53 -3.53 -9.29 -0.48
CA GLU A 53 -3.94 -9.11 -1.88
C GLU A 53 -3.28 -7.89 -2.51
N ARG A 54 -2.68 -8.08 -3.68
CA ARG A 54 -1.98 -7.02 -4.42
C ARG A 54 -2.13 -7.23 -5.92
N VAL A 55 -2.25 -6.14 -6.65
CA VAL A 55 -1.98 -6.12 -8.10
C VAL A 55 -0.59 -5.55 -8.28
N VAL A 56 0.24 -6.25 -9.01
CA VAL A 56 1.62 -5.88 -9.31
C VAL A 56 1.76 -5.66 -10.81
N VAL A 57 2.36 -4.55 -11.21
CA VAL A 57 2.64 -4.22 -12.62
C VAL A 57 4.13 -3.92 -12.76
N ASP A 58 4.78 -4.65 -13.63
CA ASP A 58 6.20 -4.52 -13.96
C ASP A 58 6.38 -3.87 -15.33
N PHE A 59 7.20 -2.83 -15.39
CA PHE A 59 7.61 -2.12 -16.59
C PHE A 59 9.07 -2.45 -16.89
N ALA A 60 9.30 -3.35 -17.84
CA ALA A 60 10.63 -3.87 -18.15
C ALA A 60 11.57 -2.77 -18.66
N GLY A 61 12.81 -2.75 -18.15
CA GLY A 61 13.86 -1.82 -18.55
C GLY A 61 13.61 -0.35 -18.16
N MET A 62 12.60 -0.08 -17.32
CA MET A 62 12.26 1.27 -16.86
C MET A 62 12.69 1.51 -15.42
N LYS A 63 12.90 2.77 -15.07
CA LYS A 63 13.12 3.26 -13.71
C LYS A 63 12.17 4.40 -13.39
N PHE A 64 12.03 4.74 -12.11
CA PHE A 64 11.31 5.94 -11.70
C PHE A 64 12.23 7.18 -11.72
N ASP A 65 11.65 8.34 -12.05
CA ASP A 65 12.33 9.63 -12.02
C ASP A 65 11.43 10.66 -11.34
N GLY A 66 11.85 11.11 -10.16
CA GLY A 66 11.11 12.09 -9.36
C GLY A 66 9.78 11.59 -8.78
N VAL A 67 9.51 10.28 -8.82
CA VAL A 67 8.32 9.67 -8.25
C VAL A 67 8.64 9.17 -6.84
N GLY A 68 7.77 9.49 -5.88
CA GLY A 68 7.93 8.99 -4.50
C GLY A 68 7.65 7.48 -4.40
N ASP A 69 8.09 6.87 -3.30
CA ASP A 69 8.02 5.42 -3.12
C ASP A 69 6.62 4.90 -2.80
N THR A 70 5.72 5.75 -2.27
CA THR A 70 4.40 5.33 -1.81
C THR A 70 3.37 6.45 -1.89
N LEU A 71 2.19 6.13 -2.41
CA LEU A 71 0.99 6.96 -2.35
C LEU A 71 0.01 6.28 -1.37
N SER A 72 -0.30 6.95 -0.26
CA SER A 72 -1.34 6.50 0.68
C SER A 72 -2.71 6.77 0.09
N VAL A 73 -3.54 5.73 -0.02
CA VAL A 73 -4.89 5.80 -0.60
C VAL A 73 -5.94 5.72 0.51
N ASN A 74 -5.96 4.62 1.26
CA ASN A 74 -6.90 4.33 2.37
C ASN A 74 -8.37 4.55 2.01
N LYS A 75 -8.75 4.26 0.77
CA LYS A 75 -10.11 4.40 0.21
C LYS A 75 -10.38 3.33 -0.83
N ALA A 76 -11.66 3.10 -1.10
CA ALA A 76 -12.11 2.16 -2.13
C ALA A 76 -11.52 0.74 -2.00
N GLY A 77 -11.22 0.29 -0.77
CA GLY A 77 -10.59 -1.00 -0.51
C GLY A 77 -9.12 -1.09 -0.95
N VAL A 78 -8.47 0.03 -1.24
CA VAL A 78 -7.03 0.14 -1.55
C VAL A 78 -6.34 0.89 -0.43
N THR A 79 -5.28 0.29 0.10
CA THR A 79 -4.49 0.88 1.20
C THR A 79 -3.44 1.84 0.67
N SER A 80 -2.68 1.41 -0.33
CA SER A 80 -1.58 2.18 -0.90
C SER A 80 -1.25 1.78 -2.33
N VAL A 81 -0.54 2.67 -3.03
CA VAL A 81 0.18 2.36 -4.27
C VAL A 81 1.66 2.55 -3.98
N ARG A 82 2.44 1.50 -4.11
CA ARG A 82 3.89 1.51 -3.86
C ARG A 82 4.67 1.43 -5.16
N MET A 83 5.77 2.14 -5.23
CA MET A 83 6.68 2.18 -6.36
C MET A 83 8.08 1.75 -5.91
N GLY A 84 8.77 1.04 -6.78
CA GLY A 84 10.16 0.64 -6.59
C GLY A 84 10.77 0.12 -7.88
N ASP A 85 12.04 0.34 -8.08
CA ASP A 85 12.74 -0.15 -9.27
C ASP A 85 14.05 -0.86 -8.93
N ASN A 86 14.56 -1.57 -9.91
CA ASN A 86 15.89 -2.15 -9.94
C ASN A 86 16.46 -2.04 -11.37
N ASP A 87 17.60 -2.69 -11.65
CA ASP A 87 18.22 -2.58 -12.96
C ASP A 87 17.42 -3.24 -14.10
N GLU A 88 16.44 -4.08 -13.78
CA GLU A 88 15.65 -4.82 -14.77
C GLU A 88 14.29 -4.18 -15.06
N ARG A 89 13.69 -3.49 -14.07
CA ARG A 89 12.31 -2.99 -14.17
C ARG A 89 11.95 -1.96 -13.12
N ALA A 90 10.97 -1.13 -13.45
CA ALA A 90 10.16 -0.41 -12.48
C ALA A 90 8.91 -1.22 -12.14
N ARG A 91 8.47 -1.20 -10.88
CA ARG A 91 7.33 -1.95 -10.36
C ARG A 91 6.35 -1.03 -9.64
N VAL A 92 5.09 -1.13 -9.99
CA VAL A 92 3.97 -0.51 -9.28
C VAL A 92 3.18 -1.61 -8.58
N VAL A 93 2.93 -1.45 -7.28
CA VAL A 93 2.17 -2.39 -6.45
C VAL A 93 0.97 -1.68 -5.87
N VAL A 94 -0.22 -2.15 -6.18
CA VAL A 94 -1.46 -1.69 -5.56
C VAL A 94 -1.82 -2.66 -4.43
N ASP A 95 -1.78 -2.18 -3.18
CA ASP A 95 -2.14 -2.96 -2.00
C ASP A 95 -3.66 -2.89 -1.78
N ILE A 96 -4.30 -4.05 -1.73
CA ILE A 96 -5.76 -4.17 -1.82
C ILE A 96 -6.29 -5.04 -0.68
N SER A 97 -7.46 -4.70 -0.13
CA SER A 97 -8.16 -5.48 0.92
C SER A 97 -9.20 -6.28 0.22
N ASN A 98 -9.63 -6.77 -0.54
CA ASN A 98 -10.73 -7.56 -1.16
C ASN A 98 -10.86 -7.28 -2.65
N LEU A 99 -9.91 -7.75 -3.43
CA LEU A 99 -9.94 -7.63 -4.87
C LEU A 99 -11.20 -8.31 -5.46
N LYS A 100 -11.94 -7.57 -6.28
CA LYS A 100 -13.03 -8.11 -7.09
C LYS A 100 -12.55 -8.40 -8.51
N LYS A 101 -11.98 -7.40 -9.14
CA LYS A 101 -11.35 -7.50 -10.46
C LYS A 101 -10.41 -6.32 -10.69
N TYR A 102 -9.52 -6.47 -11.64
CA TYR A 102 -8.72 -5.37 -12.18
C TYR A 102 -8.63 -5.48 -13.70
N ASN A 103 -8.24 -4.37 -14.32
CA ASN A 103 -7.94 -4.29 -15.74
C ASN A 103 -6.80 -3.31 -15.95
N ILE A 104 -5.87 -3.66 -16.81
CA ILE A 104 -4.75 -2.79 -17.18
C ILE A 104 -4.84 -2.49 -18.65
N GLU A 105 -4.72 -1.22 -18.99
CA GLU A 105 -4.80 -0.75 -20.38
C GLU A 105 -3.77 0.33 -20.66
N LYS A 106 -3.14 0.25 -21.83
CA LYS A 106 -2.31 1.31 -22.35
C LYS A 106 -3.21 2.31 -23.08
N THR A 107 -3.43 3.47 -22.47
CA THR A 107 -4.33 4.51 -23.00
C THR A 107 -3.66 5.46 -23.99
N SER A 108 -2.33 5.54 -23.93
CA SER A 108 -1.48 6.24 -24.91
C SER A 108 -0.10 5.57 -24.97
N ASN A 109 0.78 6.05 -25.87
CA ASN A 109 2.12 5.48 -25.98
C ASN A 109 2.87 5.50 -24.66
N ASN A 110 2.71 6.53 -23.85
CA ASN A 110 3.43 6.76 -22.63
C ASN A 110 2.57 6.67 -21.35
N THR A 111 1.36 6.12 -21.44
CA THR A 111 0.44 6.06 -20.29
C THR A 111 -0.21 4.69 -20.20
N VAL A 112 -0.07 4.08 -19.03
CA VAL A 112 -0.75 2.85 -18.61
C VAL A 112 -1.68 3.17 -17.45
N VAL A 113 -2.90 2.65 -17.53
CA VAL A 113 -3.94 2.80 -16.50
C VAL A 113 -4.25 1.44 -15.88
N ILE A 114 -4.24 1.38 -14.56
CA ILE A 114 -4.62 0.22 -13.76
C ILE A 114 -5.95 0.53 -13.09
N ASN A 115 -7.02 -0.07 -13.57
CA ASN A 115 -8.34 0.05 -12.97
C ASN A 115 -8.54 -1.10 -11.99
N VAL A 116 -8.85 -0.79 -10.74
CA VAL A 116 -9.08 -1.78 -9.67
C VAL A 116 -10.48 -1.61 -9.13
N GLU A 117 -11.24 -2.70 -9.08
CA GLU A 117 -12.49 -2.79 -8.33
C GLU A 117 -12.29 -3.74 -7.15
N THR A 118 -12.70 -3.30 -5.98
CA THR A 118 -12.75 -4.12 -4.77
C THR A 118 -14.18 -4.62 -4.53
N LYS A 119 -14.31 -5.68 -3.75
CA LYS A 119 -15.63 -6.07 -3.23
C LYS A 119 -16.04 -4.99 -2.23
N ALA A 120 -17.32 -4.63 -2.22
CA ALA A 120 -17.85 -3.81 -1.13
C ALA A 120 -17.42 -4.44 0.20
N ALA A 121 -16.90 -3.64 1.11
CA ALA A 121 -16.75 -4.09 2.49
C ALA A 121 -18.08 -4.69 2.90
N ALA A 122 -18.06 -5.91 3.47
CA ALA A 122 -19.29 -6.47 4.00
C ALA A 122 -19.90 -5.40 4.90
N PRO A 123 -21.23 -5.12 4.79
CA PRO A 123 -21.84 -4.09 5.61
C PRO A 123 -21.44 -4.38 7.05
N THR A 124 -20.70 -3.46 7.65
CA THR A 124 -20.41 -3.50 9.08
C THR A 124 -21.76 -3.69 9.75
N PRO A 125 -21.99 -4.76 10.53
CA PRO A 125 -23.26 -4.90 11.21
C PRO A 125 -23.43 -3.68 12.09
N LYS A 126 -24.39 -2.81 11.71
CA LYS A 126 -24.80 -1.70 12.53
C LYS A 126 -25.10 -2.30 13.89
N PRO A 127 -24.56 -1.78 14.99
CA PRO A 127 -24.82 -2.31 16.31
C PRO A 127 -26.33 -2.36 16.53
N THR A 128 -26.91 -3.55 16.45
CA THR A 128 -28.29 -3.77 16.84
C THR A 128 -28.26 -3.90 18.36
N VAL A 129 -28.73 -2.89 19.03
CA VAL A 129 -28.98 -2.97 20.47
C VAL A 129 -30.10 -3.99 20.65
N ASN A 130 -29.75 -5.23 20.88
CA ASN A 130 -30.68 -6.26 21.31
C ASN A 130 -30.68 -6.29 22.84
N ASN A 131 -31.75 -5.74 23.40
CA ASN A 131 -32.13 -5.94 24.77
C ASN A 131 -32.69 -7.38 24.91
N GLY A 132 -31.93 -8.23 25.57
CA GLY A 132 -32.39 -9.43 26.30
C GLY A 132 -32.88 -10.62 25.48
N ASN A 133 -32.13 -11.66 25.37
CA ASN A 133 -32.39 -13.00 25.99
C ASN A 133 -31.33 -14.02 25.55
N SER A 134 -30.83 -14.80 26.49
CA SER A 134 -29.82 -15.84 26.30
C SER A 134 -30.24 -16.90 25.27
N ASN A 135 -29.36 -17.21 24.30
CA ASN A 135 -29.04 -18.59 23.92
C ASN A 135 -27.71 -18.61 23.15
N ASN A 136 -26.82 -19.49 23.55
CA ASN A 136 -25.46 -19.69 23.09
C ASN A 136 -25.36 -19.84 21.56
N ASN A 137 -24.88 -18.80 20.92
CA ASN A 137 -24.08 -18.91 19.69
C ASN A 137 -23.05 -17.77 19.76
N SER A 138 -21.76 -18.11 19.92
CA SER A 138 -20.69 -17.13 20.15
C SER A 138 -20.48 -16.27 18.90
N THR A 139 -21.35 -15.32 18.68
CA THR A 139 -21.08 -14.17 17.82
C THR A 139 -20.32 -13.18 18.73
N ILE A 140 -19.04 -12.98 18.45
CA ILE A 140 -18.26 -11.93 19.13
C ILE A 140 -18.89 -10.60 18.69
N THR A 141 -19.77 -10.06 19.53
CA THR A 141 -20.26 -8.68 19.36
C THR A 141 -19.19 -7.77 19.92
N ALA A 142 -18.52 -7.00 19.04
CA ALA A 142 -17.60 -5.96 19.48
C ALA A 142 -18.33 -4.97 20.39
N ASP A 143 -17.76 -4.71 21.54
CA ASP A 143 -18.20 -3.63 22.42
C ASP A 143 -17.55 -2.33 21.91
N SER A 144 -18.27 -1.59 21.08
CA SER A 144 -17.80 -0.33 20.50
C SER A 144 -17.54 0.77 21.54
N SER A 145 -17.92 0.54 22.80
CA SER A 145 -17.58 1.44 23.90
C SER A 145 -16.13 1.24 24.39
N LYS A 146 -15.46 0.17 23.99
CA LYS A 146 -14.10 -0.13 24.38
C LYS A 146 -13.11 0.34 23.32
N LEU A 147 -12.17 1.16 23.76
CA LEU A 147 -11.03 1.57 22.96
C LEU A 147 -9.91 0.54 23.07
N ILE A 148 -9.38 0.11 21.94
CA ILE A 148 -8.18 -0.71 21.85
C ILE A 148 -7.02 0.18 21.44
N VAL A 149 -5.93 0.19 22.20
CA VAL A 149 -4.70 0.87 21.82
C VAL A 149 -3.72 -0.17 21.31
N LEU A 150 -3.27 0.01 20.08
CA LEU A 150 -2.26 -0.82 19.44
C LEU A 150 -0.89 -0.15 19.54
N ASP A 151 0.10 -0.94 19.93
CA ASP A 151 1.47 -0.46 20.07
C ASP A 151 2.36 -1.02 18.95
N ALA A 152 2.76 -0.14 18.03
CA ALA A 152 3.73 -0.46 16.99
C ALA A 152 5.16 -0.31 17.56
N GLY A 153 5.82 -1.42 17.86
CA GLY A 153 7.17 -1.44 18.40
C GLY A 153 8.20 -0.71 17.53
N HIS A 154 9.30 -0.25 18.13
CA HIS A 154 10.37 0.49 17.44
C HIS A 154 9.89 1.81 16.84
N GLY A 155 10.70 2.44 15.94
CA GLY A 155 10.39 3.68 15.24
C GLY A 155 11.47 4.74 15.37
N GLY A 156 11.44 5.76 14.52
CA GLY A 156 12.44 6.84 14.51
C GLY A 156 13.88 6.30 14.43
N SER A 157 14.70 6.61 15.42
CA SER A 157 16.10 6.15 15.51
C SER A 157 16.26 4.67 15.89
N ASP A 158 15.22 4.04 16.42
CA ASP A 158 15.22 2.61 16.73
C ASP A 158 14.67 1.80 15.55
N SER A 159 15.57 1.19 14.79
CA SER A 159 15.21 0.36 13.64
C SER A 159 14.61 -0.98 14.03
N GLY A 160 14.78 -1.44 15.28
CA GLY A 160 14.60 -2.83 15.64
C GLY A 160 15.61 -3.73 14.92
N ALA A 161 15.26 -4.97 14.70
CA ALA A 161 16.08 -5.90 13.93
C ALA A 161 16.22 -5.42 12.46
N VAL A 162 17.41 -5.66 11.90
CA VAL A 162 17.73 -5.34 10.51
C VAL A 162 17.88 -6.66 9.75
N GLY A 163 17.05 -6.87 8.76
CA GLY A 163 17.09 -8.02 7.88
C GLY A 163 17.29 -7.61 6.42
N TYR A 164 17.37 -8.61 5.55
CA TYR A 164 17.48 -8.40 4.11
C TYR A 164 16.48 -9.28 3.38
N SER A 165 15.79 -8.72 2.40
CA SER A 165 14.88 -9.46 1.52
C SER A 165 15.13 -9.00 0.09
N ASN A 166 15.45 -9.93 -0.79
CA ASN A 166 15.77 -9.67 -2.21
C ASN A 166 16.81 -8.54 -2.40
N GLY A 167 17.85 -8.50 -1.53
CA GLY A 167 18.90 -7.49 -1.58
C GLY A 167 18.52 -6.14 -0.93
N ASN A 168 17.31 -5.94 -0.50
CA ASN A 168 16.85 -4.74 0.16
C ASN A 168 16.92 -4.86 1.68
N VAL A 169 17.28 -3.77 2.35
CA VAL A 169 17.23 -3.69 3.81
C VAL A 169 15.78 -3.69 4.28
N VAL A 170 15.46 -4.56 5.22
CA VAL A 170 14.17 -4.62 5.91
C VAL A 170 14.37 -4.25 7.37
N LEU A 171 13.66 -3.23 7.83
CA LEU A 171 13.73 -2.76 9.22
C LEU A 171 12.48 -3.22 9.97
N GLU A 172 12.66 -3.76 11.17
CA GLU A 172 11.56 -4.22 12.01
C GLU A 172 10.54 -3.11 12.30
N LYS A 173 10.98 -1.88 12.51
CA LYS A 173 10.11 -0.72 12.73
C LYS A 173 9.08 -0.51 11.61
N ASN A 174 9.44 -0.82 10.36
CA ASN A 174 8.54 -0.68 9.22
C ASN A 174 7.52 -1.82 9.20
N LEU A 175 7.96 -3.04 9.49
CA LEU A 175 7.09 -4.20 9.57
C LEU A 175 6.09 -4.10 10.72
N THR A 176 6.54 -3.68 11.91
CA THR A 176 5.65 -3.52 13.07
C THR A 176 4.59 -2.47 12.80
N LEU A 177 4.93 -1.34 12.18
CA LEU A 177 3.96 -0.31 11.83
C LEU A 177 2.94 -0.83 10.80
N GLU A 178 3.42 -1.51 9.76
CA GLU A 178 2.56 -2.10 8.72
C GLU A 178 1.59 -3.13 9.30
N ILE A 179 2.08 -4.04 10.15
CA ILE A 179 1.26 -5.04 10.83
C ILE A 179 0.21 -4.36 11.71
N THR A 180 0.62 -3.35 12.48
CA THR A 180 -0.28 -2.62 13.37
C THR A 180 -1.41 -1.93 12.61
N TYR A 181 -1.13 -1.33 11.45
CA TYR A 181 -2.18 -0.78 10.58
C TYR A 181 -3.17 -1.84 10.08
N LYS A 182 -2.68 -3.01 9.70
CA LYS A 182 -3.56 -4.11 9.26
C LYS A 182 -4.44 -4.62 10.40
N VAL A 183 -3.88 -4.74 11.61
CA VAL A 183 -4.65 -5.14 12.81
C VAL A 183 -5.68 -4.07 13.15
N LYS A 184 -5.32 -2.78 13.09
CA LYS A 184 -6.25 -1.65 13.26
C LYS A 184 -7.44 -1.77 12.32
N GLU A 185 -7.20 -1.95 11.04
CA GLU A 185 -8.25 -2.08 10.02
C GLU A 185 -9.20 -3.26 10.33
N ILE A 186 -8.65 -4.42 10.70
CA ILE A 186 -9.45 -5.61 11.06
C ILE A 186 -10.34 -5.32 12.28
N LEU A 187 -9.78 -4.69 13.30
CA LEU A 187 -10.52 -4.37 14.54
C LEU A 187 -11.59 -3.30 14.29
N GLU A 188 -11.29 -2.26 13.52
CA GLU A 188 -12.26 -1.22 13.15
C GLU A 188 -13.40 -1.79 12.31
N ASN A 189 -13.08 -2.70 11.37
CA ASN A 189 -14.09 -3.43 10.60
C ASN A 189 -14.94 -4.36 11.47
N ALA A 190 -14.40 -4.84 12.59
CA ALA A 190 -15.16 -5.60 13.58
C ALA A 190 -15.96 -4.72 14.54
N GLY A 191 -15.89 -3.38 14.42
CA GLY A 191 -16.68 -2.42 15.20
C GLY A 191 -16.00 -1.92 16.47
N TYR A 192 -14.71 -2.17 16.67
CA TYR A 192 -13.95 -1.57 17.77
C TYR A 192 -13.48 -0.16 17.44
N THR A 193 -13.33 0.68 18.46
CA THR A 193 -12.56 1.93 18.34
C THR A 193 -11.09 1.62 18.56
N VAL A 194 -10.20 2.08 17.68
CA VAL A 194 -8.78 1.76 17.75
C VAL A 194 -7.91 3.02 17.69
N SER A 195 -7.00 3.15 18.63
CA SER A 195 -5.91 4.13 18.62
C SER A 195 -4.56 3.43 18.43
N MET A 196 -3.53 4.19 18.09
CA MET A 196 -2.18 3.68 17.90
C MET A 196 -1.18 4.56 18.64
N THR A 197 -0.16 3.94 19.26
CA THR A 197 0.91 4.69 19.97
C THR A 197 1.79 5.50 19.01
N ARG A 198 1.89 5.08 17.75
CA ARG A 198 2.48 5.83 16.66
C ARG A 198 1.79 5.52 15.33
N THR A 199 1.71 6.51 14.47
CA THR A 199 1.13 6.41 13.13
C THR A 199 2.15 6.73 12.03
N GLY A 200 3.42 6.90 12.39
CA GLY A 200 4.52 7.20 11.48
C GLY A 200 5.86 6.70 12.03
N ASP A 201 6.94 7.14 11.41
CA ASP A 201 8.31 6.80 11.83
C ASP A 201 8.75 7.69 13.01
N THR A 202 8.04 7.59 14.14
CA THR A 202 8.34 8.24 15.40
C THR A 202 8.70 7.20 16.45
N LEU A 203 9.42 7.60 17.51
CA LEU A 203 9.82 6.73 18.62
C LEU A 203 9.20 7.22 19.94
N PRO A 204 7.95 6.86 20.25
CA PRO A 204 7.43 7.05 21.60
C PRO A 204 8.26 6.26 22.60
N SER A 205 8.60 6.85 23.73
CA SER A 205 9.35 6.17 24.79
C SER A 205 8.54 5.03 25.40
N LEU A 206 9.22 4.11 26.08
CA LEU A 206 8.57 2.99 26.79
C LEU A 206 7.57 3.44 27.86
N VAL A 207 7.72 4.66 28.36
CA VAL A 207 6.77 5.25 29.34
C VAL A 207 5.58 5.90 28.65
N GLU A 208 5.79 6.55 27.52
CA GLU A 208 4.71 7.22 26.77
C GLU A 208 3.69 6.24 26.24
N ARG A 209 4.12 5.07 25.77
CA ARG A 209 3.23 4.03 25.20
C ARG A 209 2.10 3.62 26.16
N PRO A 210 2.38 3.12 27.36
CA PRO A 210 1.33 2.78 28.32
C PRO A 210 0.63 4.02 28.90
N THR A 211 1.32 5.16 28.99
CA THR A 211 0.70 6.41 29.47
C THR A 211 -0.41 6.86 28.52
N GLN A 212 -0.19 6.77 27.21
CA GLN A 212 -1.25 7.07 26.22
C GLN A 212 -2.43 6.12 26.39
N ALA A 213 -2.20 4.80 26.46
CA ALA A 213 -3.26 3.82 26.59
C ALA A 213 -4.10 4.06 27.86
N ASN A 214 -3.44 4.38 28.97
CA ASN A 214 -4.12 4.69 30.23
C ASN A 214 -4.89 6.02 30.15
N ALA A 215 -4.33 7.04 29.53
CA ALA A 215 -4.98 8.34 29.36
C ALA A 215 -6.22 8.27 28.46
N GLU A 216 -6.19 7.40 27.48
CA GLU A 216 -7.30 7.13 26.56
C GLU A 216 -8.33 6.14 27.14
N ASN A 217 -8.13 5.64 28.36
CA ASN A 217 -8.97 4.62 29.02
C ASN A 217 -9.15 3.35 28.16
N ALA A 218 -8.07 2.85 27.57
CA ALA A 218 -8.09 1.62 26.81
C ALA A 218 -8.53 0.42 27.67
N ALA A 219 -9.25 -0.54 27.04
CA ALA A 219 -9.78 -1.73 27.70
C ALA A 219 -8.69 -2.80 27.88
#